data_f84ef10b304562926649e352409455b1
#
_entry.id   f84ef10b304562926649e352409455b1
#
_cell.length_a   1.000
_cell.length_b   1.000
_cell.length_c   1.000
_cell.angle_alpha   90.00
_cell.angle_beta   90.00
_cell.angle_gamma   90.00
#
_symmetry.space_group_name_H-M   'P 1'
#
loop_
_entity.id
_entity.type
_entity.pdbx_description
1 polymer ?
#
loop_
_entity_poly.entity_id
_entity_poly.type
_entity_poly.pdbx_seq_one_letter_code
_entity_poly.pdbx_strand_id
1 'polypeptide(L)'
;MSASLVGSEMCIRDRFYIDELLVTPSWEEVKPEDQGRKILHIDPGTAFGTGMHETTQLCIRQLKKYITPQTELLDVGTGSGILAIVALMYGAGHAVGTDLDPCATEAVRENMEMNGIDPAKFEMMIGNIITEKEIQDRVGYGKYDIVVANILAEVLVPLMPVVAKCLKPGGTVITSGIINGKEGLVADAMKAAGLTVVEITQQGEWMQCTASMK
;
A
#
# COMPACT_ATOMS: atom_id res chain seq x y z
N MET A 1 -23.83 -2.62 -40.78
CA MET A 1 -22.63 -3.24 -40.23
C MET A 1 -22.15 -2.33 -39.05
N SER A 2 -22.57 -2.71 -37.88
CA SER A 2 -22.28 -1.95 -36.65
C SER A 2 -21.05 -2.58 -36.00
N ALA A 3 -19.92 -1.89 -36.02
CA ALA A 3 -18.74 -2.29 -35.34
C ALA A 3 -18.94 -1.95 -33.85
N SER A 4 -19.18 -2.99 -33.06
CA SER A 4 -19.22 -2.91 -31.62
C SER A 4 -17.81 -2.55 -31.08
N LEU A 5 -17.67 -1.35 -30.58
CA LEU A 5 -16.56 -0.94 -29.74
C LEU A 5 -16.74 -1.64 -28.39
N VAL A 6 -16.17 -2.83 -28.25
CA VAL A 6 -15.92 -3.43 -26.95
C VAL A 6 -14.62 -2.79 -26.43
N GLY A 7 -14.75 -1.58 -25.93
CA GLY A 7 -13.75 -0.98 -25.07
C GLY A 7 -13.79 -1.71 -23.72
N SER A 8 -12.67 -2.22 -23.30
CA SER A 8 -12.49 -2.87 -22.01
C SER A 8 -12.73 -1.89 -20.84
N GLU A 9 -13.99 -1.64 -20.53
CA GLU A 9 -14.39 -1.26 -19.18
C GLU A 9 -14.21 -2.52 -18.31
N MET A 10 -13.03 -2.70 -17.79
CA MET A 10 -12.79 -3.62 -16.69
C MET A 10 -13.39 -2.96 -15.45
N CYS A 11 -14.74 -2.95 -15.44
CA CYS A 11 -15.50 -2.48 -14.30
C CYS A 11 -15.18 -3.37 -13.11
N ILE A 12 -14.63 -2.75 -12.07
CA ILE A 12 -14.59 -3.31 -10.71
C ILE A 12 -16.04 -3.51 -10.28
N ARG A 13 -16.63 -4.62 -10.71
CA ARG A 13 -17.97 -5.07 -10.31
C ARG A 13 -17.93 -6.39 -9.57
N ASP A 14 -16.76 -7.04 -9.54
CA ASP A 14 -16.65 -8.38 -9.01
C ASP A 14 -15.83 -8.39 -7.75
N ARG A 15 -16.33 -9.06 -6.74
CA ARG A 15 -15.58 -9.40 -5.54
C ARG A 15 -14.45 -10.37 -5.89
N PHE A 16 -13.33 -10.25 -5.20
CA PHE A 16 -12.18 -11.14 -5.39
C PHE A 16 -11.48 -11.42 -4.05
N TYR A 17 -10.58 -12.40 -4.06
CA TYR A 17 -9.87 -12.80 -2.86
C TYR A 17 -8.36 -12.53 -2.98
N ILE A 18 -7.79 -12.06 -1.90
CA ILE A 18 -6.34 -12.04 -1.69
C ILE A 18 -6.09 -12.98 -0.49
N ASP A 19 -5.81 -14.23 -0.79
CA ASP A 19 -5.76 -15.34 0.17
C ASP A 19 -7.09 -15.43 0.96
N GLU A 20 -7.10 -15.16 2.28
CA GLU A 20 -8.31 -15.16 3.12
C GLU A 20 -9.05 -13.82 3.14
N LEU A 21 -8.45 -12.74 2.61
CA LEU A 21 -9.09 -11.42 2.56
C LEU A 21 -10.07 -11.38 1.37
N LEU A 22 -11.33 -11.16 1.65
CA LEU A 22 -12.32 -10.80 0.63
C LEU A 22 -12.25 -9.30 0.37
N VAL A 23 -12.08 -8.91 -0.89
CA VAL A 23 -12.21 -7.52 -1.34
C VAL A 23 -13.50 -7.41 -2.14
N THR A 24 -14.37 -6.48 -1.77
CA THR A 24 -15.70 -6.33 -2.36
C THR A 24 -16.16 -4.87 -2.34
N PRO A 25 -16.92 -4.41 -3.34
CA PRO A 25 -17.59 -3.12 -3.26
C PRO A 25 -18.56 -3.03 -2.08
N SER A 26 -18.81 -1.82 -1.59
CA SER A 26 -19.69 -1.59 -0.44
C SER A 26 -21.16 -1.97 -0.66
N TRP A 27 -21.62 -1.97 -1.92
CA TRP A 27 -23.00 -2.32 -2.30
C TRP A 27 -23.23 -3.83 -2.50
N GLU A 28 -22.17 -4.66 -2.43
CA GLU A 28 -22.30 -6.11 -2.57
C GLU A 28 -22.57 -6.76 -1.21
N GLU A 29 -23.58 -7.62 -1.16
CA GLU A 29 -23.87 -8.40 0.03
C GLU A 29 -22.81 -9.49 0.27
N VAL A 30 -22.40 -9.61 1.52
CA VAL A 30 -21.49 -10.68 1.96
C VAL A 30 -22.24 -12.01 1.93
N LYS A 31 -21.75 -12.94 1.14
CA LYS A 31 -22.40 -14.25 1.02
C LYS A 31 -22.18 -15.11 2.28
N PRO A 32 -23.09 -16.07 2.55
CA PRO A 32 -22.94 -16.96 3.72
C PRO A 32 -21.60 -17.71 3.76
N GLU A 33 -21.02 -18.03 2.61
CA GLU A 33 -19.73 -18.73 2.47
C GLU A 33 -18.53 -17.88 2.92
N ASP A 34 -18.72 -16.55 3.02
CA ASP A 34 -17.67 -15.59 3.42
C ASP A 34 -17.80 -15.14 4.88
N GLN A 35 -18.79 -15.68 5.60
CA GLN A 35 -18.94 -15.39 7.03
C GLN A 35 -17.69 -15.82 7.81
N GLY A 36 -17.15 -14.90 8.61
CA GLY A 36 -15.93 -15.13 9.40
C GLY A 36 -14.63 -14.79 8.70
N ARG A 37 -14.66 -14.41 7.41
CA ARG A 37 -13.48 -13.85 6.72
C ARG A 37 -13.23 -12.39 7.09
N LYS A 38 -12.01 -11.91 6.90
CA LYS A 38 -11.77 -10.47 6.84
C LYS A 38 -12.31 -9.94 5.52
N ILE A 39 -13.08 -8.86 5.59
CA ILE A 39 -13.72 -8.25 4.43
C ILE A 39 -13.25 -6.81 4.32
N LEU A 40 -12.66 -6.49 3.19
CA LEU A 40 -12.29 -5.12 2.82
C LEU A 40 -13.35 -4.60 1.84
N HIS A 41 -14.05 -3.57 2.25
CA HIS A 41 -14.93 -2.81 1.37
C HIS A 41 -14.13 -1.69 0.70
N ILE A 42 -14.15 -1.67 -0.64
CA ILE A 42 -13.51 -0.60 -1.40
C ILE A 42 -14.32 -0.33 -2.66
N ASP A 43 -14.75 0.90 -2.81
CA ASP A 43 -15.53 1.29 -3.97
C ASP A 43 -14.61 1.82 -5.08
N PRO A 44 -14.95 1.58 -6.36
CA PRO A 44 -14.27 2.18 -7.48
C PRO A 44 -14.42 3.71 -7.38
N GLY A 45 -13.36 4.37 -6.96
CA GLY A 45 -13.31 5.81 -6.83
C GLY A 45 -12.36 6.45 -7.83
N THR A 46 -12.19 7.76 -7.69
CA THR A 46 -11.24 8.55 -8.49
C THR A 46 -9.78 8.32 -8.10
N ALA A 47 -9.52 7.80 -6.89
CA ALA A 47 -8.17 7.48 -6.41
C ALA A 47 -7.72 6.10 -6.86
N PHE A 48 -6.43 5.97 -7.20
CA PHE A 48 -5.80 4.71 -7.58
C PHE A 48 -5.77 3.73 -6.38
N GLY A 49 -5.95 2.43 -6.66
CA GLY A 49 -5.79 1.38 -5.64
C GLY A 49 -7.10 0.70 -5.23
N THR A 50 -7.66 -0.12 -6.13
CA THR A 50 -8.87 -0.91 -5.86
C THR A 50 -8.57 -2.30 -5.31
N GLY A 51 -7.28 -2.64 -5.14
CA GLY A 51 -6.84 -3.95 -4.67
C GLY A 51 -6.77 -5.04 -5.73
N MET A 52 -7.40 -4.89 -6.89
CA MET A 52 -7.37 -5.90 -7.96
C MET A 52 -6.01 -6.02 -8.62
N HIS A 53 -5.24 -4.94 -8.68
CA HIS A 53 -3.94 -4.94 -9.34
C HIS A 53 -2.94 -5.83 -8.61
N GLU A 54 -2.14 -6.59 -9.36
CA GLU A 54 -1.16 -7.54 -8.83
C GLU A 54 -0.19 -6.90 -7.83
N THR A 55 0.17 -5.64 -8.07
CA THR A 55 1.08 -4.90 -7.18
C THR A 55 0.52 -4.71 -5.78
N THR A 56 -0.79 -4.41 -5.67
CA THR A 56 -1.48 -4.26 -4.38
C THR A 56 -1.56 -5.61 -3.67
N GLN A 57 -1.89 -6.68 -4.39
CA GLN A 57 -1.93 -8.04 -3.84
C GLN A 57 -0.57 -8.48 -3.31
N LEU A 58 0.51 -8.19 -4.05
CA LEU A 58 1.88 -8.46 -3.62
C LEU A 58 2.22 -7.75 -2.30
N CYS A 59 1.89 -6.45 -2.18
CA CYS A 59 2.09 -5.68 -0.95
C CYS A 59 1.29 -6.25 0.23
N ILE A 60 0.01 -6.58 0.02
CA ILE A 60 -0.85 -7.13 1.08
C ILE A 60 -0.30 -8.46 1.61
N ARG A 61 0.14 -9.37 0.73
CA ARG A 61 0.74 -10.64 1.15
C ARG A 61 2.01 -10.43 1.98
N GLN A 62 2.81 -9.42 1.66
CA GLN A 62 4.00 -9.10 2.44
C GLN A 62 3.64 -8.45 3.78
N LEU A 63 2.75 -7.47 3.80
CA LEU A 63 2.31 -6.80 5.01
C LEU A 63 1.89 -7.80 6.10
N LYS A 64 1.11 -8.82 5.73
CA LYS A 64 0.64 -9.87 6.65
C LYS A 64 1.76 -10.61 7.38
N LYS A 65 2.97 -10.69 6.82
CA LYS A 65 4.12 -11.39 7.44
C LYS A 65 4.74 -10.59 8.60
N TYR A 66 4.59 -9.25 8.59
CA TYR A 66 5.33 -8.35 9.47
C TYR A 66 4.46 -7.57 10.45
N ILE A 67 3.14 -7.53 10.26
CA ILE A 67 2.21 -6.76 11.11
C ILE A 67 2.12 -7.38 12.50
N THR A 68 2.20 -6.52 13.52
CA THR A 68 1.96 -6.82 14.94
C THR A 68 1.05 -5.72 15.53
N PRO A 69 0.46 -5.94 16.72
CA PRO A 69 -0.35 -4.90 17.38
C PRO A 69 0.39 -3.60 17.72
N GLN A 70 1.71 -3.61 17.72
CA GLN A 70 2.56 -2.44 17.97
C GLN A 70 3.08 -1.78 16.69
N THR A 71 2.70 -2.32 15.51
CA THR A 71 3.22 -1.82 14.23
C THR A 71 2.81 -0.38 13.98
N GLU A 72 3.80 0.48 13.84
CA GLU A 72 3.69 1.82 13.26
C GLU A 72 3.99 1.71 11.76
N LEU A 73 3.04 2.04 10.91
CA LEU A 73 3.15 1.89 9.46
C LEU A 73 3.19 3.25 8.78
N LEU A 74 4.08 3.38 7.78
CA LEU A 74 4.08 4.51 6.82
C LEU A 74 3.70 3.98 5.43
N ASP A 75 2.67 4.55 4.82
CA ASP A 75 2.21 4.25 3.46
C ASP A 75 2.53 5.43 2.54
N VAL A 76 3.50 5.26 1.63
CA VAL A 76 3.97 6.32 0.74
C VAL A 76 3.31 6.19 -0.63
N GLY A 77 2.62 7.24 -1.07
CA GLY A 77 1.73 7.19 -2.23
C GLY A 77 0.49 6.37 -1.90
N THR A 78 -0.16 6.72 -0.80
CA THR A 78 -1.22 5.91 -0.19
C THR A 78 -2.47 5.78 -1.06
N GLY A 79 -2.74 6.74 -1.96
CA GLY A 79 -3.90 6.75 -2.85
C GLY A 79 -5.23 6.58 -2.11
N SER A 80 -5.90 5.47 -2.35
CA SER A 80 -7.16 5.10 -1.66
C SER A 80 -6.98 4.71 -0.18
N GLY A 81 -5.75 4.61 0.31
CA GLY A 81 -5.43 4.14 1.66
C GLY A 81 -5.46 2.63 1.83
N ILE A 82 -5.65 1.87 0.77
CA ILE A 82 -5.91 0.42 0.83
C ILE A 82 -4.86 -0.35 1.63
N LEU A 83 -3.57 -0.04 1.45
CA LEU A 83 -2.49 -0.79 2.13
C LEU A 83 -2.46 -0.49 3.62
N ALA A 84 -2.61 0.77 4.00
CA ALA A 84 -2.71 1.19 5.39
C ALA A 84 -3.98 0.64 6.07
N ILE A 85 -5.14 0.70 5.40
CA ILE A 85 -6.41 0.16 5.92
C ILE A 85 -6.29 -1.34 6.14
N VAL A 86 -5.75 -2.09 5.18
CA VAL A 86 -5.51 -3.53 5.33
C VAL A 86 -4.57 -3.79 6.49
N ALA A 87 -3.49 -3.02 6.65
CA ALA A 87 -2.58 -3.19 7.78
C ALA A 87 -3.29 -2.98 9.13
N LEU A 88 -4.14 -1.96 9.25
CA LEU A 88 -4.95 -1.72 10.45
C LEU A 88 -5.97 -2.85 10.69
N MET A 89 -6.61 -3.38 9.65
CA MET A 89 -7.50 -4.54 9.74
C MET A 89 -6.77 -5.81 10.20
N TYR A 90 -5.50 -5.97 9.86
CA TYR A 90 -4.64 -7.06 10.34
C TYR A 90 -4.03 -6.78 11.73
N GLY A 91 -4.35 -5.64 12.31
CA GLY A 91 -4.04 -5.34 13.71
C GLY A 91 -2.84 -4.42 13.92
N ALA A 92 -2.38 -3.70 12.90
CA ALA A 92 -1.40 -2.63 13.12
C ALA A 92 -1.94 -1.60 14.11
N GLY A 93 -1.05 -1.02 14.91
CA GLY A 93 -1.41 -0.04 15.94
C GLY A 93 -1.83 1.29 15.35
N HIS A 94 -1.05 1.79 14.40
CA HIS A 94 -1.27 3.10 13.78
C HIS A 94 -0.67 3.14 12.36
N ALA A 95 -1.22 3.99 11.50
CA ALA A 95 -0.73 4.23 10.15
C ALA A 95 -0.61 5.73 9.86
N VAL A 96 0.38 6.10 9.05
CA VAL A 96 0.51 7.41 8.44
C VAL A 96 0.55 7.22 6.92
N GLY A 97 -0.26 7.96 6.19
CA GLY A 97 -0.26 7.99 4.72
C GLY A 97 0.31 9.30 4.19
N THR A 98 1.11 9.23 3.13
CA THR A 98 1.51 10.42 2.38
C THR A 98 1.10 10.29 0.93
N ASP A 99 0.63 11.38 0.31
CA ASP A 99 0.32 11.44 -1.11
C ASP A 99 0.56 12.83 -1.67
N LEU A 100 0.75 12.91 -2.99
CA LEU A 100 0.85 14.19 -3.72
C LEU A 100 -0.53 14.76 -4.06
N ASP A 101 -1.52 13.87 -4.25
CA ASP A 101 -2.87 14.25 -4.64
C ASP A 101 -3.73 14.58 -3.40
N PRO A 102 -4.22 15.82 -3.27
CA PRO A 102 -5.15 16.18 -2.20
C PRO A 102 -6.42 15.32 -2.14
N CYS A 103 -6.86 14.77 -3.28
CA CYS A 103 -8.04 13.88 -3.35
C CYS A 103 -7.85 12.58 -2.53
N ALA A 104 -6.61 12.17 -2.27
CA ALA A 104 -6.31 11.01 -1.44
C ALA A 104 -6.87 11.15 -0.01
N THR A 105 -6.91 12.37 0.53
CA THR A 105 -7.44 12.61 1.89
C THR A 105 -8.91 12.19 2.02
N GLU A 106 -9.73 12.57 1.05
CA GLU A 106 -11.15 12.22 1.06
C GLU A 106 -11.36 10.73 0.78
N ALA A 107 -10.62 10.18 -0.20
CA ALA A 107 -10.68 8.75 -0.52
C ALA A 107 -10.30 7.86 0.68
N VAL A 108 -9.24 8.22 1.41
CA VAL A 108 -8.83 7.52 2.64
C VAL A 108 -9.93 7.62 3.71
N ARG A 109 -10.50 8.81 3.93
CA ARG A 109 -11.55 9.02 4.92
C ARG A 109 -12.77 8.13 4.63
N GLU A 110 -13.25 8.12 3.39
CA GLU A 110 -14.40 7.31 2.98
C GLU A 110 -14.12 5.81 3.13
N ASN A 111 -12.95 5.35 2.68
CA ASN A 111 -12.58 3.95 2.79
C ASN A 111 -12.37 3.50 4.25
N MET A 112 -11.86 4.37 5.13
CA MET A 112 -11.77 4.08 6.56
C MET A 112 -13.15 3.93 7.19
N GLU A 113 -14.07 4.86 6.91
CA GLU A 113 -15.44 4.84 7.41
C GLU A 113 -16.15 3.54 6.98
N MET A 114 -16.04 3.18 5.69
CA MET A 114 -16.61 2.00 5.10
C MET A 114 -16.12 0.69 5.76
N ASN A 115 -14.87 0.68 6.23
CA ASN A 115 -14.26 -0.46 6.88
C ASN A 115 -14.28 -0.41 8.43
N GLY A 116 -14.94 0.58 9.02
CA GLY A 116 -15.04 0.73 10.47
C GLY A 116 -13.69 0.99 11.15
N ILE A 117 -12.74 1.61 10.45
CA ILE A 117 -11.43 1.99 11.01
C ILE A 117 -11.58 3.27 11.83
N ASP A 118 -11.08 3.23 13.05
CA ASP A 118 -11.03 4.41 13.91
C ASP A 118 -10.19 5.53 13.26
N PRO A 119 -10.77 6.73 13.02
CA PRO A 119 -10.03 7.85 12.44
C PRO A 119 -8.75 8.23 13.18
N ALA A 120 -8.67 7.98 14.49
CA ALA A 120 -7.46 8.24 15.28
C ALA A 120 -6.28 7.31 14.92
N LYS A 121 -6.52 6.25 14.18
CA LYS A 121 -5.49 5.27 13.81
C LYS A 121 -4.80 5.55 12.48
N PHE A 122 -5.27 6.52 11.71
CA PHE A 122 -4.68 6.83 10.41
C PHE A 122 -4.57 8.33 10.18
N GLU A 123 -3.35 8.85 10.13
CA GLU A 123 -3.05 10.24 9.81
C GLU A 123 -2.69 10.39 8.33
N MET A 124 -3.28 11.40 7.65
CA MET A 124 -2.95 11.75 6.26
C MET A 124 -2.12 13.03 6.18
N MET A 125 -1.13 13.01 5.27
CA MET A 125 -0.30 14.19 4.96
C MET A 125 -0.19 14.33 3.44
N ILE A 126 -0.57 15.49 2.92
CA ILE A 126 -0.40 15.82 1.51
C ILE A 126 0.91 16.56 1.31
N GLY A 127 1.75 16.05 0.41
CA GLY A 127 3.04 16.63 0.04
C GLY A 127 4.05 15.59 -0.45
N ASN A 128 5.17 16.09 -0.94
CA ASN A 128 6.23 15.26 -1.52
C ASN A 128 7.28 14.87 -0.46
N ILE A 129 7.16 13.67 0.07
CA ILE A 129 8.10 13.17 1.09
C ILE A 129 9.56 13.09 0.58
N ILE A 130 9.79 13.01 -0.74
CA ILE A 130 11.15 12.94 -1.31
C ILE A 130 11.83 14.30 -1.26
N THR A 131 11.11 15.37 -1.59
CA THR A 131 11.68 16.69 -1.82
C THR A 131 11.34 17.72 -0.75
N GLU A 132 10.24 17.53 0.00
CA GLU A 132 9.77 18.48 0.98
C GLU A 132 10.23 18.10 2.39
N LYS A 133 11.19 18.86 2.91
CA LYS A 133 11.72 18.62 4.25
C LYS A 133 10.66 18.75 5.35
N GLU A 134 9.70 19.65 5.18
CA GLU A 134 8.59 19.81 6.12
C GLU A 134 7.76 18.53 6.25
N ILE A 135 7.48 17.86 5.13
CA ILE A 135 6.78 16.57 5.13
C ILE A 135 7.63 15.49 5.81
N GLN A 136 8.93 15.43 5.50
CA GLN A 136 9.84 14.48 6.16
C GLN A 136 9.88 14.67 7.68
N ASP A 137 9.93 15.92 8.14
CA ASP A 137 10.01 16.25 9.57
C ASP A 137 8.67 15.94 10.28
N ARG A 138 7.53 16.13 9.62
CA ARG A 138 6.20 15.76 10.15
C ARG A 138 6.01 14.25 10.20
N VAL A 139 6.40 13.52 9.18
CA VAL A 139 6.40 12.05 9.13
C VAL A 139 7.27 11.51 10.26
N GLY A 140 8.44 12.07 10.44
CA GLY A 140 9.38 11.72 11.51
C GLY A 140 10.40 10.66 11.10
N TYR A 141 11.41 10.51 11.94
CA TYR A 141 12.57 9.66 11.70
C TYR A 141 12.66 8.55 12.75
N GLY A 142 13.09 7.34 12.33
CA GLY A 142 13.24 6.19 13.22
C GLY A 142 11.95 5.79 13.95
N LYS A 143 10.79 5.99 13.29
CA LYS A 143 9.46 5.88 13.89
C LYS A 143 8.70 4.63 13.46
N TYR A 144 8.96 4.12 12.25
CA TYR A 144 8.11 3.11 11.62
C TYR A 144 8.72 1.72 11.68
N ASP A 145 7.89 0.74 12.01
CA ASP A 145 8.23 -0.68 11.93
C ASP A 145 8.12 -1.18 10.50
N ILE A 146 7.14 -0.63 9.74
CA ILE A 146 6.93 -0.94 8.33
C ILE A 146 6.78 0.34 7.53
N VAL A 147 7.49 0.42 6.39
CA VAL A 147 7.20 1.39 5.33
C VAL A 147 6.74 0.62 4.10
N VAL A 148 5.58 0.96 3.56
CA VAL A 148 5.08 0.38 2.31
C VAL A 148 4.97 1.46 1.24
N ALA A 149 5.29 1.11 -0.01
CA ALA A 149 5.13 2.00 -1.17
C ALA A 149 4.79 1.18 -2.42
N ASN A 150 3.62 1.43 -2.99
CA ASN A 150 3.17 0.79 -4.23
C ASN A 150 3.13 1.82 -5.36
N ILE A 151 4.30 2.19 -5.85
CA ILE A 151 4.53 3.27 -6.83
C ILE A 151 5.61 2.87 -7.83
N LEU A 152 5.76 3.65 -8.91
CA LEU A 152 6.70 3.33 -9.98
C LEU A 152 8.15 3.23 -9.51
N ALA A 153 8.93 2.33 -10.11
CA ALA A 153 10.33 2.10 -9.80
C ALA A 153 11.18 3.39 -9.83
N GLU A 154 10.90 4.27 -10.79
CA GLU A 154 11.58 5.55 -10.95
C GLU A 154 11.38 6.51 -9.76
N VAL A 155 10.28 6.36 -9.04
CA VAL A 155 9.97 7.11 -7.83
C VAL A 155 10.52 6.39 -6.59
N LEU A 156 10.50 5.05 -6.60
CA LEU A 156 11.05 4.24 -5.50
C LEU A 156 12.55 4.48 -5.32
N VAL A 157 13.31 4.57 -6.40
CA VAL A 157 14.78 4.77 -6.32
C VAL A 157 15.16 6.00 -5.50
N PRO A 158 14.70 7.23 -5.80
CA PRO A 158 15.01 8.41 -4.99
C PRO A 158 14.33 8.41 -3.62
N LEU A 159 13.30 7.60 -3.40
CA LEU A 159 12.60 7.47 -2.13
C LEU A 159 13.42 6.68 -1.09
N MET A 160 14.24 5.71 -1.49
CA MET A 160 14.90 4.79 -0.55
C MET A 160 15.76 5.48 0.53
N PRO A 161 16.55 6.54 0.24
CA PRO A 161 17.28 7.25 1.30
C PRO A 161 16.37 7.93 2.34
N VAL A 162 15.15 8.30 1.97
CA VAL A 162 14.16 8.88 2.89
C VAL A 162 13.55 7.78 3.75
N VAL A 163 13.11 6.69 3.12
CA VAL A 163 12.55 5.53 3.80
C VAL A 163 13.49 4.98 4.87
N ALA A 164 14.79 4.84 4.54
CA ALA A 164 15.79 4.36 5.48
C ALA A 164 15.88 5.21 6.75
N LYS A 165 15.65 6.53 6.65
CA LYS A 165 15.61 7.43 7.82
C LYS A 165 14.33 7.30 8.64
N CYS A 166 13.22 6.93 8.01
CA CYS A 166 11.92 6.79 8.68
C CYS A 166 11.81 5.48 9.47
N LEU A 167 12.53 4.42 9.04
CA LEU A 167 12.49 3.10 9.67
C LEU A 167 13.18 3.07 11.04
N LYS A 168 12.59 2.31 11.95
CA LYS A 168 13.28 1.85 13.18
C LYS A 168 14.39 0.86 12.85
N PRO A 169 15.38 0.66 13.75
CA PRO A 169 16.26 -0.51 13.66
C PRO A 169 15.41 -1.80 13.62
N GLY A 170 15.71 -2.69 12.69
CA GLY A 170 14.92 -3.90 12.43
C GLY A 170 13.64 -3.68 11.63
N GLY A 171 13.30 -2.45 11.29
CA GLY A 171 12.11 -2.12 10.49
C GLY A 171 12.21 -2.63 9.05
N THR A 172 11.06 -2.79 8.40
CA THR A 172 10.93 -3.41 7.07
C THR A 172 10.36 -2.41 6.07
N VAL A 173 10.94 -2.36 4.86
CA VAL A 173 10.34 -1.68 3.71
C VAL A 173 9.78 -2.71 2.73
N ILE A 174 8.56 -2.46 2.25
CA ILE A 174 7.85 -3.27 1.26
C ILE A 174 7.52 -2.38 0.07
N THR A 175 8.03 -2.72 -1.12
CA THR A 175 7.78 -1.92 -2.33
C THR A 175 7.16 -2.77 -3.42
N SER A 176 6.26 -2.19 -4.22
CA SER A 176 5.74 -2.77 -5.46
C SER A 176 5.44 -1.65 -6.47
N GLY A 177 4.74 -1.96 -7.58
CA GLY A 177 4.64 -1.04 -8.71
C GLY A 177 5.86 -1.10 -9.63
N ILE A 178 6.63 -2.17 -9.53
CA ILE A 178 7.87 -2.40 -10.25
C ILE A 178 7.58 -3.36 -11.40
N ILE A 179 7.74 -2.91 -12.64
CA ILE A 179 7.65 -3.81 -13.80
C ILE A 179 8.85 -4.76 -13.81
N ASN A 180 8.63 -6.00 -14.22
CA ASN A 180 9.68 -7.02 -14.35
C ASN A 180 10.89 -6.49 -15.16
N GLY A 181 12.09 -6.73 -14.65
CA GLY A 181 13.35 -6.21 -15.19
C GLY A 181 13.82 -4.90 -14.56
N LYS A 182 12.99 -4.22 -13.72
CA LYS A 182 13.40 -3.02 -12.97
C LYS A 182 13.64 -3.28 -11.47
N GLU A 183 13.38 -4.48 -10.98
CA GLU A 183 13.57 -4.86 -9.57
C GLU A 183 15.03 -4.71 -9.11
N GLY A 184 15.98 -4.95 -10.02
CA GLY A 184 17.40 -4.74 -9.75
C GLY A 184 17.74 -3.28 -9.39
N LEU A 185 17.14 -2.31 -10.09
CA LEU A 185 17.34 -0.87 -9.81
C LEU A 185 16.85 -0.52 -8.40
N VAL A 186 15.68 -1.01 -8.01
CA VAL A 186 15.10 -0.76 -6.69
C VAL A 186 15.92 -1.46 -5.61
N ALA A 187 16.30 -2.72 -5.82
CA ALA A 187 17.13 -3.49 -4.90
C ALA A 187 18.50 -2.82 -4.66
N ASP A 188 19.11 -2.28 -5.69
CA ASP A 188 20.40 -1.57 -5.56
C ASP A 188 20.23 -0.23 -4.82
N ALA A 189 19.14 0.50 -5.06
CA ALA A 189 18.81 1.70 -4.28
C ALA A 189 18.56 1.38 -2.80
N MET A 190 17.89 0.28 -2.49
CA MET A 190 17.71 -0.22 -1.11
C MET A 190 19.06 -0.47 -0.44
N LYS A 191 19.97 -1.21 -1.11
CA LYS A 191 21.32 -1.49 -0.59
C LYS A 191 22.13 -0.22 -0.39
N ALA A 192 22.07 0.71 -1.35
CA ALA A 192 22.76 2.00 -1.26
C ALA A 192 22.25 2.86 -0.09
N ALA A 193 20.97 2.70 0.29
CA ALA A 193 20.37 3.35 1.46
C ALA A 193 20.66 2.62 2.80
N GLY A 194 21.45 1.54 2.79
CA GLY A 194 21.80 0.76 3.98
C GLY A 194 20.82 -0.34 4.35
N LEU A 195 19.86 -0.63 3.49
CA LEU A 195 18.88 -1.68 3.69
C LEU A 195 19.40 -3.03 3.16
N THR A 196 18.97 -4.12 3.78
CA THR A 196 19.27 -5.48 3.34
C THR A 196 18.05 -6.08 2.64
N VAL A 197 18.15 -6.35 1.34
CA VAL A 197 17.08 -7.02 0.59
C VAL A 197 16.86 -8.43 1.14
N VAL A 198 15.63 -8.72 1.54
CA VAL A 198 15.22 -9.98 2.18
C VAL A 198 14.52 -10.88 1.20
N GLU A 199 13.62 -10.33 0.38
CA GLU A 199 12.79 -11.10 -0.53
C GLU A 199 12.44 -10.27 -1.77
N ILE A 200 12.39 -10.93 -2.92
CA ILE A 200 11.82 -10.38 -4.16
C ILE A 200 10.79 -11.39 -4.66
N THR A 201 9.56 -10.93 -4.89
CA THR A 201 8.46 -11.78 -5.38
C THR A 201 7.87 -11.21 -6.65
N GLN A 202 7.22 -12.07 -7.44
CA GLN A 202 6.62 -11.72 -8.72
C GLN A 202 5.18 -12.21 -8.80
N GLN A 203 4.34 -11.41 -9.43
CA GLN A 203 3.00 -11.82 -9.87
C GLN A 203 2.71 -11.18 -11.24
N GLY A 204 2.46 -12.01 -12.26
CA GLY A 204 2.35 -11.52 -13.62
C GLY A 204 3.62 -10.79 -14.08
N GLU A 205 3.46 -9.58 -14.57
CA GLU A 205 4.56 -8.72 -15.01
C GLU A 205 5.10 -7.81 -13.89
N TRP A 206 4.61 -7.97 -12.65
CA TRP A 206 4.91 -7.07 -11.54
C TRP A 206 5.78 -7.72 -10.49
N MET A 207 6.70 -6.91 -9.97
CA MET A 207 7.66 -7.30 -8.95
C MET A 207 7.39 -6.56 -7.64
N GLN A 208 7.78 -7.20 -6.56
CA GLN A 208 7.78 -6.66 -5.22
C GLN A 208 9.15 -6.89 -4.59
N CYS A 209 9.69 -5.90 -3.89
CA CYS A 209 10.94 -6.02 -3.15
C CYS A 209 10.67 -5.73 -1.66
N THR A 210 11.13 -6.62 -0.79
CA THR A 210 11.16 -6.41 0.67
C THR A 210 12.60 -6.29 1.14
N ALA A 211 12.88 -5.29 1.96
CA ALA A 211 14.19 -5.14 2.60
C ALA A 211 14.02 -4.74 4.07
N SER A 212 15.04 -5.00 4.88
CA SER A 212 15.07 -4.66 6.31
C SER A 212 16.19 -3.69 6.64
N MET A 213 15.94 -2.81 7.62
CA MET A 213 16.95 -2.00 8.29
C MET A 213 17.72 -2.91 9.28
N LYS A 214 19.03 -2.78 9.31
CA LYS A 214 19.86 -3.49 10.30
C LYS A 214 19.73 -2.88 11.67
#